data_a539d4489a47d8d99ec210d8c5d6f147
#
_entry.id   a539d4489a47d8d99ec210d8c5d6f147
#
_cell.length_a   1.000
_cell.length_b   1.000
_cell.length_c   1.000
_cell.angle_alpha   90.00
_cell.angle_beta   90.00
_cell.angle_gamma   90.00
#
_symmetry.space_group_name_H-M   'P 1'
#
loop_
_entity.id
_entity.type
_entity.pdbx_description
1 polymer ?
#
loop_
_entity_poly.entity_id
_entity_poly.type
_entity_poly.pdbx_seq_one_letter_code
_entity_poly.pdbx_strand_id
1 'polypeptide(L)'
;MKQLSGPDLIGMASAIGVPAPLLLDVREPWEFALAAIQVHGLQTVSMPMNRVPERLAELSPMQPVVCICHHGARSAQVVAFLERQGFEAAYNLVGGIDAWSLQVDPAVPRY
;
A
#
# COMPACT_ATOMS: atom_id res chain seq x y z
N MET A 1 -2.26 12.17 -8.77
CA MET A 1 -2.00 11.03 -7.89
C MET A 1 -3.06 9.97 -8.07
N LYS A 2 -2.64 8.73 -8.25
CA LYS A 2 -3.57 7.60 -8.42
C LYS A 2 -4.08 7.14 -7.07
N GLN A 3 -5.41 7.06 -6.94
CA GLN A 3 -6.09 6.60 -5.73
C GLN A 3 -6.74 5.25 -6.00
N LEU A 4 -6.77 4.39 -4.99
CA LEU A 4 -7.34 3.05 -5.10
C LEU A 4 -8.15 2.75 -3.85
N SER A 5 -9.40 2.30 -4.02
CA SER A 5 -10.22 1.88 -2.88
C SER A 5 -9.86 0.45 -2.46
N GLY A 6 -10.32 0.05 -1.27
CA GLY A 6 -10.15 -1.33 -0.81
C GLY A 6 -10.78 -2.34 -1.79
N PRO A 7 -12.04 -2.17 -2.19
CA PRO A 7 -12.66 -3.04 -3.20
C PRO A 7 -11.90 -3.08 -4.53
N ASP A 8 -11.38 -1.95 -4.99
CA ASP A 8 -10.58 -1.89 -6.21
C ASP A 8 -9.28 -2.67 -6.08
N LEU A 9 -8.66 -2.65 -4.90
CA LEU A 9 -7.46 -3.45 -4.63
C LEU A 9 -7.77 -4.95 -4.75
N ILE A 10 -8.89 -5.39 -4.20
CA ILE A 10 -9.33 -6.79 -4.32
C ILE A 10 -9.51 -7.16 -5.80
N GLY A 11 -10.13 -6.29 -6.60
CA GLY A 11 -10.28 -6.51 -8.04
C GLY A 11 -8.94 -6.61 -8.75
N MET A 12 -7.99 -5.74 -8.39
CA MET A 12 -6.65 -5.74 -8.98
C MET A 12 -5.89 -7.03 -8.60
N ALA A 13 -6.04 -7.50 -7.37
CA ALA A 13 -5.40 -8.73 -6.90
C ALA A 13 -5.91 -9.96 -7.65
N SER A 14 -7.16 -9.92 -8.12
CA SER A 14 -7.81 -11.04 -8.83
C SER A 14 -7.62 -10.96 -10.33
N ALA A 15 -7.05 -9.89 -10.87
CA ALA A 15 -6.92 -9.70 -12.31
C ALA A 15 -5.90 -10.69 -12.91
N ILE A 16 -6.26 -11.28 -14.04
CA ILE A 16 -5.41 -12.24 -14.75
C ILE A 16 -4.66 -11.51 -15.85
N GLY A 17 -3.37 -11.86 -16.01
CA GLY A 17 -2.56 -11.32 -17.11
C GLY A 17 -1.96 -9.94 -16.84
N VAL A 18 -2.09 -9.42 -15.62
CA VAL A 18 -1.45 -8.16 -15.20
C VAL A 18 -0.53 -8.44 -14.01
N PRO A 19 0.54 -7.66 -13.83
CA PRO A 19 1.43 -7.84 -12.68
C PRO A 19 0.68 -7.65 -11.36
N ALA A 20 0.90 -8.54 -10.40
CA ALA A 20 0.33 -8.40 -9.06
C ALA A 20 0.97 -7.18 -8.37
N PRO A 21 0.18 -6.33 -7.71
CA PRO A 21 0.74 -5.19 -6.99
C PRO A 21 1.47 -5.62 -5.73
N LEU A 22 2.50 -4.85 -5.36
CA LEU A 22 3.14 -4.93 -4.05
C LEU A 22 2.36 -4.03 -3.09
N LEU A 23 2.02 -4.54 -1.91
CA LEU A 23 1.47 -3.72 -0.85
C LEU A 23 2.63 -3.16 -0.03
N LEU A 24 2.78 -1.85 0.00
CA LEU A 24 3.84 -1.16 0.72
C LEU A 24 3.24 -0.43 1.91
N ASP A 25 3.43 -1.02 3.10
CA ASP A 25 2.94 -0.44 4.34
C ASP A 25 4.00 0.53 4.87
N VAL A 26 3.68 1.82 4.84
CA VAL A 26 4.63 2.88 5.17
C VAL A 26 4.46 3.41 6.59
N ARG A 27 3.68 2.69 7.40
CA ARG A 27 3.48 3.01 8.81
C ARG A 27 4.70 2.58 9.64
N GLU A 28 4.69 2.99 10.91
CA GLU A 28 5.72 2.57 11.84
C GLU A 28 5.63 1.07 12.16
N PRO A 29 6.75 0.42 12.54
CA PRO A 29 6.74 -1.02 12.84
C PRO A 29 5.72 -1.42 13.90
N TRP A 30 5.51 -0.60 14.94
CA TRP A 30 4.54 -0.93 15.98
C TRP A 30 3.11 -0.94 15.45
N GLU A 31 2.81 -0.09 14.44
CA GLU A 31 1.50 -0.08 13.80
C GLU A 31 1.30 -1.36 12.99
N PHE A 32 2.33 -1.76 12.25
CA PHE A 32 2.28 -2.98 11.44
C PHE A 32 2.09 -4.22 12.31
N ALA A 33 2.74 -4.26 13.47
CA ALA A 33 2.58 -5.37 14.42
C ALA A 33 1.18 -5.42 15.04
N LEU A 34 0.55 -4.24 15.20
CA LEU A 34 -0.79 -4.14 15.79
C LEU A 34 -1.88 -4.60 14.83
N ALA A 35 -1.78 -4.20 13.57
CA ALA A 35 -2.77 -4.51 12.54
C ALA A 35 -2.12 -4.36 11.16
N ALA A 36 -2.37 -5.28 10.24
CA ALA A 36 -1.81 -5.23 8.89
C ALA A 36 -2.82 -5.75 7.87
N ILE A 37 -2.73 -5.23 6.65
CA ILE A 37 -3.53 -5.73 5.54
C ILE A 37 -2.81 -6.93 4.94
N GLN A 38 -3.52 -8.04 4.83
CA GLN A 38 -3.04 -9.25 4.17
C GLN A 38 -4.04 -9.60 3.07
N VAL A 39 -3.57 -9.74 1.85
CA VAL A 39 -4.39 -10.15 0.71
C VAL A 39 -3.75 -11.39 0.09
N HIS A 40 -4.54 -12.46 -0.03
CA HIS A 40 -4.06 -13.70 -0.64
C HIS A 40 -3.48 -13.44 -2.03
N GLY A 41 -2.29 -13.96 -2.27
CA GLY A 41 -1.62 -13.81 -3.55
C GLY A 41 -0.80 -12.52 -3.68
N LEU A 42 -0.85 -11.61 -2.71
CA LEU A 42 -0.07 -10.37 -2.72
C LEU A 42 0.98 -10.38 -1.63
N GLN A 43 2.14 -9.82 -1.93
CA GLN A 43 3.19 -9.58 -0.96
C GLN A 43 2.95 -8.24 -0.25
N THR A 44 3.09 -8.22 1.07
CA THR A 44 3.06 -6.99 1.86
C THR A 44 4.45 -6.78 2.45
N VAL A 45 4.99 -5.58 2.23
CA VAL A 45 6.29 -5.17 2.77
C VAL A 45 6.07 -4.01 3.74
N SER A 46 6.62 -4.13 4.94
CA SER A 46 6.65 -3.05 5.93
C SER A 46 7.91 -2.22 5.69
N MET A 47 7.71 -0.97 5.30
CA MET A 47 8.82 -0.04 5.04
C MET A 47 8.37 1.35 5.50
N PRO A 48 8.74 1.78 6.73
CA PRO A 48 8.33 3.09 7.24
C PRO A 48 8.66 4.20 6.26
N MET A 49 7.78 5.21 6.18
CA MET A 49 7.88 6.23 5.13
C MET A 49 9.24 6.93 5.08
N ASN A 50 9.86 7.15 6.23
CA ASN A 50 11.17 7.83 6.29
C ASN A 50 12.32 6.92 5.84
N ARG A 51 12.08 5.63 5.66
CA ARG A 51 13.06 4.67 5.16
C ARG A 51 12.96 4.44 3.65
N VAL A 52 11.86 4.85 3.03
CA VAL A 52 11.63 4.59 1.60
C VAL A 52 12.75 5.14 0.73
N PRO A 53 13.24 6.39 0.92
CA PRO A 53 14.30 6.91 0.06
C PRO A 53 15.58 6.07 0.10
N GLU A 54 16.02 5.62 1.27
CA GLU A 54 17.25 4.84 1.39
C GLU A 54 17.09 3.38 0.96
N ARG A 55 15.85 2.88 0.93
CA ARG A 55 15.53 1.50 0.55
C ARG A 55 14.88 1.40 -0.83
N LEU A 56 14.93 2.47 -1.61
CA LEU A 56 14.27 2.54 -2.92
C LEU A 56 14.70 1.41 -3.86
N ALA A 57 15.96 0.97 -3.78
CA ALA A 57 16.49 -0.10 -4.62
C ALA A 57 15.83 -1.45 -4.38
N GLU A 58 15.12 -1.62 -3.25
CA GLU A 58 14.36 -2.84 -2.96
C GLU A 58 13.04 -2.89 -3.70
N LEU A 59 12.63 -1.79 -4.33
CA LEU A 59 11.37 -1.69 -5.07
C LEU A 59 11.66 -1.65 -6.56
N SER A 60 10.75 -2.23 -7.35
CA SER A 60 10.85 -2.19 -8.82
C SER A 60 9.89 -1.17 -9.38
N PRO A 61 10.36 -0.17 -10.17
CA PRO A 61 9.46 0.78 -10.81
C PRO A 61 8.53 0.14 -11.85
N MET A 62 8.82 -1.10 -12.24
CA MET A 62 7.99 -1.86 -13.19
C MET A 62 6.83 -2.58 -12.52
N GLN A 63 6.84 -2.70 -11.20
CA GLN A 63 5.78 -3.37 -10.44
C GLN A 63 4.81 -2.33 -9.89
N PRO A 64 3.48 -2.55 -10.03
CA PRO A 64 2.51 -1.70 -9.34
C PRO A 64 2.73 -1.74 -7.83
N VAL A 65 2.61 -0.59 -7.18
CA VAL A 65 2.78 -0.45 -5.73
C VAL A 65 1.56 0.23 -5.16
N VAL A 66 0.98 -0.37 -4.12
CA VAL A 66 -0.12 0.25 -3.36
C VAL A 66 0.41 0.63 -2.00
N CYS A 67 0.47 1.92 -1.73
CA CYS A 67 0.98 2.44 -0.46
C CYS A 67 -0.13 2.54 0.56
N ILE A 68 0.15 2.08 1.78
CA ILE A 68 -0.82 1.96 2.87
C ILE A 68 -0.31 2.71 4.08
N CYS A 69 -1.15 3.56 4.67
CA CYS A 69 -0.92 4.10 6.01
C CYS A 69 -2.20 4.02 6.83
N HIS A 70 -2.30 4.78 7.93
CA HIS A 70 -3.47 4.70 8.80
C HIS A 70 -4.73 5.24 8.11
N HIS A 71 -4.66 6.47 7.58
CA HIS A 71 -5.80 7.15 6.95
C HIS A 71 -5.55 7.64 5.52
N GLY A 72 -4.34 7.47 4.99
CA GLY A 72 -4.01 7.85 3.61
C GLY A 72 -3.10 9.06 3.44
N ALA A 73 -2.76 9.78 4.50
CA ALA A 73 -1.94 11.01 4.39
C ALA A 73 -0.45 10.71 4.21
N ARG A 74 0.12 9.83 5.03
CA ARG A 74 1.54 9.46 4.91
C ARG A 74 1.80 8.71 3.61
N SER A 75 0.91 7.80 3.25
CA SER A 75 1.05 7.02 2.01
C SER A 75 0.93 7.91 0.77
N ALA A 76 0.12 8.96 0.81
CA ALA A 76 0.05 9.92 -0.29
C ALA A 76 1.40 10.60 -0.53
N GLN A 77 2.13 10.94 0.53
CA GLN A 77 3.46 11.53 0.41
C GLN A 77 4.45 10.55 -0.22
N VAL A 78 4.36 9.27 0.14
CA VAL A 78 5.22 8.22 -0.44
C VAL A 78 4.90 8.03 -1.91
N VAL A 79 3.62 8.00 -2.29
CA VAL A 79 3.22 7.89 -3.70
C VAL A 79 3.81 9.05 -4.51
N ALA A 80 3.71 10.28 -4.01
CA ALA A 80 4.28 11.44 -4.69
C ALA A 80 5.80 11.30 -4.87
N PHE A 81 6.51 10.79 -3.87
CA PHE A 81 7.93 10.52 -3.97
C PHE A 81 8.23 9.46 -5.03
N LEU A 82 7.50 8.34 -5.00
CA LEU A 82 7.70 7.25 -5.97
C LEU A 82 7.43 7.72 -7.40
N GLU A 83 6.41 8.53 -7.60
CA GLU A 83 6.12 9.08 -8.93
C GLU A 83 7.30 9.89 -9.44
N ARG A 84 7.94 10.71 -8.59
CA ARG A 84 9.13 11.46 -8.97
C ARG A 84 10.32 10.56 -9.28
N GLN A 85 10.33 9.33 -8.75
CA GLN A 85 11.39 8.34 -8.99
C GLN A 85 11.09 7.42 -10.17
N GLY A 86 10.05 7.71 -10.95
CA GLY A 86 9.76 6.97 -12.17
C GLY A 86 8.78 5.80 -12.00
N PHE A 87 8.12 5.68 -10.86
CA PHE A 87 7.09 4.67 -10.64
C PHE A 87 5.78 5.15 -11.28
N GLU A 88 5.38 4.54 -12.39
CA GLU A 88 4.17 4.93 -13.10
C GLU A 88 2.89 4.37 -12.48
N ALA A 89 2.99 3.24 -11.79
CA ALA A 89 1.84 2.54 -11.21
C ALA A 89 1.92 2.54 -9.68
N ALA A 90 2.06 3.72 -9.09
CA ALA A 90 2.01 3.91 -7.63
C ALA A 90 0.64 4.45 -7.25
N TYR A 91 0.01 3.79 -6.26
CA TYR A 91 -1.36 4.09 -5.84
C TYR A 91 -1.38 4.37 -4.34
N ASN A 92 -2.26 5.29 -3.94
CA ASN A 92 -2.58 5.52 -2.54
C ASN A 92 -3.86 4.76 -2.19
N LEU A 93 -3.81 3.92 -1.15
CA LEU A 93 -5.02 3.25 -0.67
C LEU A 93 -5.88 4.27 0.08
N VAL A 94 -7.03 4.58 -0.49
CA VAL A 94 -7.94 5.62 0.03
C VAL A 94 -8.41 5.27 1.44
N GLY A 95 -8.23 6.21 2.37
CA GLY A 95 -8.63 6.00 3.76
C GLY A 95 -7.74 5.04 4.54
N GLY A 96 -6.71 4.50 3.91
CA GLY A 96 -5.73 3.63 4.55
C GLY A 96 -6.29 2.36 5.15
N ILE A 97 -5.60 1.82 6.15
CA ILE A 97 -6.01 0.59 6.83
C ILE A 97 -7.34 0.78 7.59
N ASP A 98 -7.65 1.99 8.03
CA ASP A 98 -8.89 2.26 8.73
C ASP A 98 -10.10 2.01 7.81
N ALA A 99 -10.08 2.56 6.59
CA ALA A 99 -11.13 2.32 5.62
C ALA A 99 -11.18 0.85 5.19
N TRP A 100 -10.02 0.20 5.07
CA TRP A 100 -9.94 -1.22 4.76
C TRP A 100 -10.70 -2.05 5.79
N SER A 101 -10.46 -1.78 7.07
CA SER A 101 -11.15 -2.46 8.17
C SER A 101 -12.66 -2.28 8.10
N LEU A 102 -13.11 -1.06 7.77
CA LEU A 102 -14.53 -0.75 7.70
C LEU A 102 -15.22 -1.34 6.46
N GLN A 103 -14.53 -1.37 5.33
CA GLN A 103 -15.13 -1.65 4.03
C GLN A 103 -14.85 -3.06 3.50
N VAL A 104 -13.74 -3.67 3.87
CA VAL A 104 -13.29 -4.93 3.29
C VAL A 104 -13.15 -6.02 4.32
N ASP A 105 -12.35 -5.81 5.36
CA ASP A 105 -12.02 -6.85 6.33
C ASP A 105 -12.18 -6.37 7.77
N PRO A 106 -13.36 -6.58 8.37
CA PRO A 106 -13.60 -6.15 9.74
C PRO A 106 -12.78 -6.90 10.80
N ALA A 107 -12.09 -7.99 10.42
CA ALA A 107 -11.19 -8.68 11.32
C ALA A 107 -9.89 -7.92 11.55
N VAL A 108 -9.54 -6.98 10.67
CA VAL A 108 -8.37 -6.12 10.88
C VAL A 108 -8.70 -5.10 11.97
N PRO A 109 -7.94 -5.06 13.09
CA PRO A 109 -8.24 -4.13 14.18
C PRO A 109 -8.13 -2.68 13.74
N ARG A 110 -9.05 -1.86 14.25
CA ARG A 110 -8.95 -0.40 14.15
C ARG A 110 -8.20 0.13 15.37
N TYR A 111 -7.42 1.19 15.14
CA TYR A 111 -6.62 1.75 16.24
C TYR A 111 -6.52 3.27 16.13
#